data_9219f943e3421f21bde85f89f06cdaed
#
_entry.id   9219f943e3421f21bde85f89f06cdaed
#
_cell.length_a   1.000
_cell.length_b   1.000
_cell.length_c   1.000
_cell.angle_alpha   90.00
_cell.angle_beta   90.00
_cell.angle_gamma   90.00
#
_symmetry.space_group_name_H-M   'P 1'
#
loop_
_entity.id
_entity.type
_entity.pdbx_description
1 polymer ?
#
loop_
_entity_poly.entity_id
_entity_poly.type
_entity_poly.pdbx_seq_one_letter_code
_entity_poly.pdbx_strand_id
1 'polypeptide(L)'
;MMTEFKDRLNEGLALRRMSAAELARLSGVNEGAISQYRKGNYKANQYNLDKIAKALNVSIPWLMGADVPITPSIPNASNIFPIERKKVPLLGKIACGKPILSEEIFDGYVQCNGNVHADFCLRAEGDSMIGARIYDGDIVFIKQQPEVENGEIAAVSIDDAVTLKRVYFGDDYVELKPENPTHKILRFSKT
;
A
#
# COMPACT_ATOMS: atom_id res chain seq x y z
N MET A 1 2.66 44.31 5.99
CA MET A 1 1.33 44.41 6.64
C MET A 1 0.99 43.03 7.13
N MET A 2 0.77 42.82 8.43
CA MET A 2 0.34 41.47 8.91
C MET A 2 -1.08 41.22 8.41
N THR A 3 -1.26 40.14 7.66
CA THR A 3 -2.56 39.71 7.18
C THR A 3 -3.33 39.11 8.35
N GLU A 4 -4.55 39.59 8.61
CA GLU A 4 -5.34 39.13 9.74
C GLU A 4 -6.10 37.81 9.41
N PHE A 5 -6.50 37.08 10.45
CA PHE A 5 -7.28 35.83 10.30
C PHE A 5 -8.51 36.00 9.41
N LYS A 6 -9.27 37.12 9.53
CA LYS A 6 -10.45 37.37 8.68
C LYS A 6 -10.11 37.42 7.19
N ASP A 7 -8.94 38.00 6.85
CA ASP A 7 -8.51 38.19 5.47
C ASP A 7 -8.11 36.83 4.89
N ARG A 8 -7.35 36.02 5.63
CA ARG A 8 -6.98 34.67 5.25
C ARG A 8 -8.19 33.73 5.15
N LEU A 9 -9.18 33.86 6.03
CA LEU A 9 -10.41 33.09 5.96
C LEU A 9 -11.20 33.43 4.67
N ASN A 10 -11.34 34.69 4.32
CA ASN A 10 -12.00 35.11 3.09
C ASN A 10 -11.19 34.69 1.85
N GLU A 11 -9.88 34.82 1.88
CA GLU A 11 -8.97 34.33 0.82
C GLU A 11 -9.11 32.83 0.61
N GLY A 12 -9.09 32.02 1.69
CA GLY A 12 -9.26 30.58 1.65
C GLY A 12 -10.60 30.15 1.07
N LEU A 13 -11.69 30.81 1.43
CA LEU A 13 -13.03 30.59 0.84
C LEU A 13 -13.04 30.91 -0.66
N ALA A 14 -12.44 32.02 -1.08
CA ALA A 14 -12.36 32.39 -2.49
C ALA A 14 -11.56 31.39 -3.32
N LEU A 15 -10.39 30.98 -2.81
CA LEU A 15 -9.52 29.98 -3.47
C LEU A 15 -10.22 28.63 -3.65
N ARG A 16 -11.04 28.23 -2.69
CA ARG A 16 -11.81 26.96 -2.77
C ARG A 16 -13.15 27.11 -3.44
N ARG A 17 -13.52 28.33 -3.87
CA ARG A 17 -14.85 28.66 -4.41
C ARG A 17 -15.99 28.20 -3.50
N MET A 18 -15.78 28.33 -2.19
CA MET A 18 -16.65 27.78 -1.15
C MET A 18 -17.44 28.89 -0.48
N SER A 19 -18.73 28.69 -0.23
CA SER A 19 -19.55 29.58 0.55
C SER A 19 -19.36 29.41 2.06
N ALA A 20 -19.79 30.39 2.86
CA ALA A 20 -19.77 30.28 4.32
C ALA A 20 -20.66 29.13 4.83
N ALA A 21 -21.83 28.93 4.21
CA ALA A 21 -22.73 27.83 4.55
C ALA A 21 -22.10 26.45 4.25
N GLU A 22 -21.40 26.33 3.13
CA GLU A 22 -20.69 25.11 2.76
C GLU A 22 -19.52 24.84 3.71
N LEU A 23 -18.76 25.87 4.06
CA LEU A 23 -17.71 25.74 5.08
C LEU A 23 -18.29 25.30 6.42
N ALA A 24 -19.44 25.84 6.84
CA ALA A 24 -20.13 25.43 8.06
C ALA A 24 -20.48 23.94 8.03
N ARG A 25 -21.05 23.47 6.93
CA ARG A 25 -21.41 22.08 6.73
C ARG A 25 -20.18 21.14 6.79
N LEU A 26 -19.10 21.51 6.11
CA LEU A 26 -17.89 20.67 6.03
C LEU A 26 -17.07 20.70 7.34
N SER A 27 -16.97 21.86 7.98
CA SER A 27 -16.19 22.01 9.21
C SER A 27 -16.98 21.61 10.47
N GLY A 28 -18.33 21.58 10.40
CA GLY A 28 -19.19 21.42 11.58
C GLY A 28 -19.11 22.62 12.54
N VAL A 29 -18.66 23.79 12.06
CA VAL A 29 -18.68 25.06 12.81
C VAL A 29 -19.96 25.80 12.45
N ASN A 30 -20.62 26.37 13.48
CA ASN A 30 -21.87 27.13 13.26
C ASN A 30 -21.68 28.24 12.23
N GLU A 31 -22.63 28.37 11.27
CA GLU A 31 -22.55 29.35 10.18
C GLU A 31 -22.53 30.79 10.69
N GLY A 32 -23.28 31.08 11.75
CA GLY A 32 -23.25 32.40 12.42
C GLY A 32 -21.87 32.73 12.94
N ALA A 33 -21.15 31.76 13.52
CA ALA A 33 -19.77 31.94 13.99
C ALA A 33 -18.83 32.24 12.81
N ILE A 34 -18.95 31.49 11.71
CA ILE A 34 -18.14 31.72 10.49
C ILE A 34 -18.40 33.13 9.94
N SER A 35 -19.65 33.56 9.92
CA SER A 35 -20.01 34.93 9.48
C SER A 35 -19.34 36.01 10.35
N GLN A 36 -19.30 35.81 11.67
CA GLN A 36 -18.64 36.74 12.58
C GLN A 36 -17.10 36.73 12.42
N TYR A 37 -16.52 35.56 12.18
CA TYR A 37 -15.09 35.41 11.89
C TYR A 37 -14.68 36.13 10.61
N ARG A 38 -15.49 36.02 9.55
CA ARG A 38 -15.27 36.71 8.26
C ARG A 38 -15.32 38.24 8.37
N LYS A 39 -16.16 38.77 9.27
CA LYS A 39 -16.28 40.19 9.55
C LYS A 39 -15.15 40.69 10.49
N GLY A 40 -14.41 39.79 11.12
CA GLY A 40 -13.38 40.13 12.09
C GLY A 40 -13.90 40.53 13.49
N ASN A 41 -15.21 40.30 13.76
CA ASN A 41 -15.82 40.62 15.04
C ASN A 41 -15.31 39.70 16.17
N TYR A 42 -14.97 38.46 15.82
CA TYR A 42 -14.45 37.45 16.75
C TYR A 42 -13.29 36.69 16.11
N LYS A 43 -12.40 36.17 16.94
CA LYS A 43 -11.36 35.20 16.54
C LYS A 43 -11.85 33.81 16.83
N ALA A 44 -11.51 32.86 15.95
CA ALA A 44 -11.80 31.45 16.17
C ALA A 44 -10.95 30.90 17.33
N ASN A 45 -11.57 30.11 18.20
CA ASN A 45 -10.81 29.35 19.18
C ASN A 45 -10.03 28.22 18.49
N GLN A 46 -9.07 27.62 19.22
CA GLN A 46 -8.20 26.58 18.66
C GLN A 46 -8.97 25.41 18.00
N TYR A 47 -10.06 25.01 18.62
CA TYR A 47 -10.89 23.92 18.12
C TYR A 47 -11.58 24.25 16.79
N ASN A 48 -12.19 25.44 16.68
CA ASN A 48 -12.82 25.89 15.44
C ASN A 48 -11.79 26.21 14.36
N LEU A 49 -10.62 26.72 14.76
CA LEU A 49 -9.51 27.00 13.85
C LEU A 49 -9.03 25.73 13.15
N ASP A 50 -8.82 24.64 13.91
CA ASP A 50 -8.44 23.31 13.36
C ASP A 50 -9.48 22.80 12.37
N LYS A 51 -10.77 22.86 12.71
CA LYS A 51 -11.86 22.42 11.85
C LYS A 51 -11.95 23.22 10.54
N ILE A 52 -11.83 24.54 10.64
CA ILE A 52 -11.85 25.45 9.48
C ILE A 52 -10.63 25.16 8.57
N ALA A 53 -9.44 25.06 9.15
CA ALA A 53 -8.21 24.80 8.42
C ALA A 53 -8.29 23.46 7.65
N LYS A 54 -8.81 22.40 8.28
CA LYS A 54 -9.04 21.09 7.64
C LYS A 54 -10.06 21.19 6.51
N ALA A 55 -11.18 21.82 6.73
CA ALA A 55 -12.23 21.96 5.72
C ALA A 55 -11.77 22.76 4.49
N LEU A 56 -10.96 23.79 4.69
CA LEU A 56 -10.36 24.60 3.63
C LEU A 56 -9.10 23.96 3.03
N ASN A 57 -8.56 22.91 3.63
CA ASN A 57 -7.26 22.31 3.30
C ASN A 57 -6.14 23.35 3.26
N VAL A 58 -6.01 24.10 4.33
CA VAL A 58 -4.97 25.12 4.53
C VAL A 58 -4.21 24.88 5.83
N SER A 59 -2.98 25.41 5.92
CA SER A 59 -2.22 25.33 7.16
C SER A 59 -2.75 26.29 8.22
N ILE A 60 -2.78 25.86 9.48
CA ILE A 60 -3.20 26.72 10.61
C ILE A 60 -2.35 27.99 10.72
N PRO A 61 -1.00 27.92 10.63
CA PRO A 61 -0.18 29.13 10.65
C PRO A 61 -0.54 30.12 9.53
N TRP A 62 -0.78 29.62 8.30
CA TRP A 62 -1.21 30.48 7.22
C TRP A 62 -2.57 31.13 7.51
N LEU A 63 -3.53 30.36 7.99
CA LEU A 63 -4.85 30.87 8.34
C LEU A 63 -4.80 31.91 9.46
N MET A 64 -3.81 31.84 10.33
CA MET A 64 -3.54 32.81 11.40
C MET A 64 -2.78 34.04 10.92
N GLY A 65 -2.42 34.14 9.64
CA GLY A 65 -1.76 35.30 9.04
C GLY A 65 -0.23 35.19 8.93
N ALA A 66 0.35 34.03 9.27
CA ALA A 66 1.78 33.80 9.07
C ALA A 66 2.13 33.71 7.57
N ASP A 67 3.32 34.19 7.22
CA ASP A 67 3.86 34.05 5.86
C ASP A 67 4.51 32.69 5.66
N VAL A 68 3.65 31.70 5.42
CA VAL A 68 3.99 30.30 5.23
C VAL A 68 3.16 29.72 4.08
N PRO A 69 3.52 28.56 3.51
CA PRO A 69 2.71 27.92 2.48
C PRO A 69 1.26 27.71 2.92
N ILE A 70 0.32 27.97 2.01
CA ILE A 70 -1.12 27.84 2.25
C ILE A 70 -1.56 26.41 2.59
N THR A 71 -1.00 25.44 1.87
CA THR A 71 -1.26 24.01 2.16
C THR A 71 -0.45 23.59 3.38
N PRO A 72 -1.02 22.71 4.23
CA PRO A 72 -0.21 22.05 5.25
C PRO A 72 1.01 21.41 4.57
N SER A 73 2.17 22.01 4.71
CA SER A 73 3.39 21.29 4.35
C SER A 73 3.51 20.13 5.33
N ILE A 74 3.51 18.92 4.81
CA ILE A 74 4.07 17.81 5.57
C ILE A 74 5.47 18.28 5.94
N PRO A 75 5.84 18.33 7.24
CA PRO A 75 7.19 18.72 7.60
C PRO A 75 8.14 17.92 6.71
N ASN A 76 9.15 18.57 6.14
CA ASN A 76 10.19 17.91 5.38
C ASN A 76 11.02 17.08 6.39
N ALA A 77 10.37 16.06 6.94
CA ALA A 77 11.03 15.09 7.77
C ALA A 77 11.84 14.23 6.80
N SER A 78 13.15 14.29 6.92
CA SER A 78 14.10 13.51 6.12
C SER A 78 13.89 11.99 6.23
N ASN A 79 12.96 11.57 7.10
CA ASN A 79 12.51 10.19 7.32
C ASN A 79 11.14 9.87 6.71
N ILE A 80 10.49 10.81 5.99
CA ILE A 80 9.25 10.54 5.25
C ILE A 80 9.63 10.23 3.81
N PHE A 81 9.58 8.96 3.47
CA PHE A 81 9.77 8.49 2.10
C PHE A 81 8.41 8.23 1.47
N PRO A 82 8.21 8.57 0.18
CA PRO A 82 7.01 8.17 -0.54
C PRO A 82 6.93 6.65 -0.56
N ILE A 83 5.80 6.10 -0.15
CA ILE A 83 5.53 4.67 -0.28
C ILE A 83 5.16 4.44 -1.74
N GLU A 84 6.12 3.99 -2.52
CA GLU A 84 5.82 3.48 -3.86
C GLU A 84 5.03 2.18 -3.72
N ARG A 85 3.86 2.15 -4.34
CA ARG A 85 3.02 0.94 -4.41
C ARG A 85 3.15 0.33 -5.79
N LYS A 86 3.53 -0.95 -5.83
CA LYS A 86 3.57 -1.77 -7.03
C LYS A 86 2.38 -2.73 -7.02
N LYS A 87 1.76 -2.96 -8.19
CA LYS A 87 0.78 -4.02 -8.39
C LYS A 87 1.49 -5.22 -8.99
N VAL A 88 1.36 -6.37 -8.34
CA VAL A 88 1.92 -7.64 -8.81
C VAL A 88 0.75 -8.56 -9.15
N PRO A 89 0.72 -9.21 -10.35
CA PRO A 89 -0.37 -10.10 -10.72
C PRO A 89 -0.43 -11.30 -9.77
N LEU A 90 -1.63 -11.60 -9.30
CA LEU A 90 -1.95 -12.83 -8.58
C LEU A 90 -2.41 -13.87 -9.60
N LEU A 91 -1.79 -15.01 -9.57
CA LEU A 91 -2.14 -16.15 -10.44
C LEU A 91 -2.87 -17.21 -9.62
N GLY A 92 -3.88 -17.78 -10.22
CA GLY A 92 -4.60 -18.94 -9.69
C GLY A 92 -3.81 -20.24 -9.90
N LYS A 93 -4.52 -21.33 -10.19
CA LYS A 93 -3.87 -22.64 -10.44
C LYS A 93 -3.09 -22.61 -11.75
N ILE A 94 -1.77 -22.75 -11.65
CA ILE A 94 -0.89 -22.82 -12.82
C ILE A 94 -0.87 -24.26 -13.32
N ALA A 95 -1.30 -24.47 -14.58
CA ALA A 95 -1.16 -25.73 -15.28
C ALA A 95 0.11 -25.71 -16.13
N CYS A 96 0.85 -26.83 -16.17
CA CYS A 96 2.02 -26.98 -17.02
C CYS A 96 1.66 -26.84 -18.50
N GLY A 97 2.58 -26.26 -19.27
CA GLY A 97 2.44 -26.10 -20.73
C GLY A 97 1.63 -24.87 -21.17
N LYS A 98 1.03 -24.11 -20.26
CA LYS A 98 0.41 -22.82 -20.57
C LYS A 98 1.34 -21.65 -20.17
N PRO A 99 1.30 -20.52 -20.92
CA PRO A 99 2.02 -19.33 -20.49
C PRO A 99 1.55 -18.89 -19.10
N ILE A 100 2.49 -18.60 -18.20
CA ILE A 100 2.23 -18.21 -16.80
C ILE A 100 1.29 -17.00 -16.68
N LEU A 101 1.27 -16.12 -17.66
CA LEU A 101 0.42 -14.92 -17.71
C LEU A 101 -0.77 -15.06 -18.66
N SER A 102 -1.32 -16.26 -18.85
CA SER A 102 -2.55 -16.42 -19.64
C SER A 102 -3.77 -15.88 -18.87
N GLU A 103 -4.77 -15.34 -19.58
CA GLU A 103 -6.00 -14.81 -18.98
C GLU A 103 -6.76 -15.84 -18.12
N GLU A 104 -6.62 -17.12 -18.44
CA GLU A 104 -7.27 -18.22 -17.69
C GLU A 104 -6.67 -18.44 -16.28
N ILE A 105 -5.46 -17.96 -16.02
CA ILE A 105 -4.72 -18.16 -14.77
C ILE A 105 -4.77 -16.91 -13.90
N PHE A 106 -5.14 -15.75 -14.45
CA PHE A 106 -5.13 -14.48 -13.76
C PHE A 106 -6.28 -14.36 -12.75
N ASP A 107 -5.93 -14.12 -11.46
CA ASP A 107 -6.88 -13.99 -10.33
C ASP A 107 -6.89 -12.55 -9.73
N GLY A 108 -6.24 -11.58 -10.38
CA GLY A 108 -6.24 -10.20 -9.95
C GLY A 108 -4.86 -9.62 -9.68
N TYR A 109 -4.80 -8.59 -8.84
CA TYR A 109 -3.54 -7.92 -8.46
C TYR A 109 -3.42 -7.81 -6.94
N VAL A 110 -2.20 -7.99 -6.45
CA VAL A 110 -1.81 -7.70 -5.06
C VAL A 110 -1.01 -6.41 -5.04
N GLN A 111 -1.35 -5.50 -4.11
CA GLN A 111 -0.56 -4.29 -3.88
C GLN A 111 0.56 -4.58 -2.88
N CYS A 112 1.78 -4.22 -3.23
CA CYS A 112 2.94 -4.34 -2.35
C CYS A 112 3.77 -3.05 -2.36
N ASN A 113 4.74 -2.94 -1.45
CA ASN A 113 5.73 -1.87 -1.47
C ASN A 113 6.60 -1.98 -2.73
N GLY A 114 7.00 -0.84 -3.30
CA GLY A 114 7.83 -0.76 -4.51
C GLY A 114 9.15 -1.54 -4.45
N ASN A 115 9.65 -1.79 -3.25
CA ASN A 115 10.90 -2.54 -3.02
C ASN A 115 10.74 -4.07 -3.20
N VAL A 116 9.52 -4.58 -3.40
CA VAL A 116 9.30 -6.01 -3.64
C VAL A 116 9.62 -6.35 -5.10
N HIS A 117 10.67 -7.14 -5.29
CA HIS A 117 11.08 -7.65 -6.60
C HIS A 117 10.39 -9.00 -6.87
N ALA A 118 9.17 -8.93 -7.40
CA ALA A 118 8.40 -10.11 -7.79
C ALA A 118 7.79 -9.88 -9.17
N ASP A 119 7.65 -10.97 -9.93
CA ASP A 119 7.03 -10.97 -11.25
C ASP A 119 5.55 -11.34 -11.15
N PHE A 120 5.21 -12.23 -10.22
CA PHE A 120 3.82 -12.62 -9.91
C PHE A 120 3.69 -13.09 -8.46
N CYS A 121 2.44 -13.31 -8.03
CA CYS A 121 2.10 -13.90 -6.74
C CYS A 121 1.34 -15.21 -6.93
N LEU A 122 1.47 -16.09 -5.96
CA LEU A 122 0.68 -17.30 -5.83
C LEU A 122 -0.02 -17.33 -4.47
N ARG A 123 -1.17 -17.97 -4.39
CA ARG A 123 -1.80 -18.33 -3.13
C ARG A 123 -1.28 -19.70 -2.71
N ALA A 124 -0.69 -19.78 -1.53
CA ALA A 124 -0.28 -21.05 -0.94
C ALA A 124 -1.50 -21.89 -0.60
N GLU A 125 -1.44 -23.18 -0.92
CA GLU A 125 -2.47 -24.15 -0.58
C GLU A 125 -1.86 -25.28 0.27
N GLY A 126 -2.55 -25.64 1.35
CA GLY A 126 -2.16 -26.70 2.26
C GLY A 126 -1.09 -26.30 3.28
N ASP A 127 -0.53 -27.30 3.94
CA ASP A 127 0.32 -27.13 5.12
C ASP A 127 1.77 -27.59 4.92
N SER A 128 2.17 -27.91 3.68
CA SER A 128 3.49 -28.49 3.39
C SER A 128 4.68 -27.60 3.74
N MET A 129 4.46 -26.28 3.93
CA MET A 129 5.50 -25.27 4.15
C MET A 129 5.36 -24.52 5.49
N ILE A 130 4.60 -25.05 6.44
CA ILE A 130 4.34 -24.41 7.73
C ILE A 130 5.60 -24.19 8.58
N GLY A 131 6.59 -25.06 8.46
CA GLY A 131 7.90 -24.89 9.13
C GLY A 131 8.69 -23.69 8.60
N ALA A 132 8.43 -23.27 7.37
CA ALA A 132 8.95 -22.03 6.78
C ALA A 132 8.00 -20.82 7.03
N ARG A 133 6.98 -20.96 7.86
CA ARG A 133 5.96 -19.93 8.17
C ARG A 133 5.16 -19.49 6.94
N ILE A 134 4.93 -20.40 6.00
CA ILE A 134 4.03 -20.21 4.87
C ILE A 134 2.81 -21.10 5.15
N TYR A 135 1.66 -20.46 5.35
CA TYR A 135 0.40 -21.10 5.76
C TYR A 135 -0.59 -21.14 4.60
N ASP A 136 -1.60 -21.98 4.74
CA ASP A 136 -2.70 -22.05 3.80
C ASP A 136 -3.37 -20.68 3.60
N GLY A 137 -3.57 -20.28 2.35
CA GLY A 137 -4.13 -18.97 1.98
C GLY A 137 -3.13 -17.82 1.90
N ASP A 138 -1.89 -17.98 2.34
CA ASP A 138 -0.87 -16.93 2.24
C ASP A 138 -0.59 -16.56 0.78
N ILE A 139 -0.28 -15.26 0.58
CA ILE A 139 0.16 -14.76 -0.71
C ILE A 139 1.68 -14.74 -0.75
N VAL A 140 2.26 -15.53 -1.62
CA VAL A 140 3.70 -15.63 -1.83
C VAL A 140 4.12 -14.86 -3.08
N PHE A 141 5.15 -14.03 -2.96
CA PHE A 141 5.71 -13.24 -4.04
C PHE A 141 6.80 -14.03 -4.72
N ILE A 142 6.67 -14.28 -6.01
CA ILE A 142 7.57 -15.12 -6.80
C ILE A 142 8.35 -14.25 -7.78
N LYS A 143 9.67 -14.43 -7.78
CA LYS A 143 10.56 -13.96 -8.84
C LYS A 143 10.82 -15.09 -9.80
N GLN A 144 10.51 -14.87 -11.07
CA GLN A 144 10.81 -15.84 -12.11
C GLN A 144 12.32 -15.84 -12.40
N GLN A 145 12.94 -17.00 -12.31
CA GLN A 145 14.37 -17.15 -12.56
C GLN A 145 14.65 -18.56 -13.14
N PRO A 146 15.68 -18.70 -13.98
CA PRO A 146 15.99 -20.00 -14.61
C PRO A 146 16.56 -21.03 -13.64
N GLU A 147 17.20 -20.55 -12.57
CA GLU A 147 17.88 -21.37 -11.58
C GLU A 147 17.53 -20.90 -10.17
N VAL A 148 17.57 -21.82 -9.21
CA VAL A 148 17.40 -21.57 -7.78
C VAL A 148 18.66 -22.01 -7.03
N GLU A 149 18.96 -21.33 -5.93
CA GLU A 149 20.08 -21.73 -5.09
C GLU A 149 19.76 -22.97 -4.26
N ASN A 150 20.81 -23.73 -3.90
CA ASN A 150 20.65 -24.93 -3.09
C ASN A 150 20.09 -24.59 -1.70
N GLY A 151 18.95 -25.14 -1.35
CA GLY A 151 18.23 -24.86 -0.11
C GLY A 151 17.25 -23.68 -0.19
N GLU A 152 17.07 -23.06 -1.34
CA GLU A 152 16.08 -22.00 -1.55
C GLU A 152 14.64 -22.59 -1.62
N ILE A 153 13.65 -21.78 -1.21
CA ILE A 153 12.24 -22.12 -1.39
C ILE A 153 11.79 -21.64 -2.77
N ALA A 154 11.29 -22.54 -3.56
CA ALA A 154 10.83 -22.25 -4.92
C ALA A 154 9.42 -22.76 -5.20
N ALA A 155 8.74 -22.11 -6.10
CA ALA A 155 7.55 -22.62 -6.77
C ALA A 155 8.01 -23.50 -7.91
N VAL A 156 7.82 -24.80 -7.76
CA VAL A 156 8.28 -25.83 -8.70
C VAL A 156 7.08 -26.44 -9.40
N SER A 157 7.18 -26.56 -10.73
CA SER A 157 6.18 -27.27 -11.53
C SER A 157 6.50 -28.75 -11.56
N ILE A 158 5.56 -29.57 -11.14
CA ILE A 158 5.62 -31.04 -11.18
C ILE A 158 4.36 -31.50 -11.87
N ASP A 159 4.51 -32.27 -12.96
CA ASP A 159 3.41 -32.68 -13.81
C ASP A 159 2.55 -31.45 -14.21
N ASP A 160 1.29 -31.42 -13.84
CA ASP A 160 0.38 -30.32 -14.17
C ASP A 160 0.08 -29.38 -12.98
N ALA A 161 0.90 -29.42 -11.94
CA ALA A 161 0.69 -28.62 -10.73
C ALA A 161 1.95 -27.85 -10.30
N VAL A 162 1.73 -26.69 -9.71
CA VAL A 162 2.80 -25.91 -9.06
C VAL A 162 2.74 -26.13 -7.56
N THR A 163 3.90 -26.39 -6.95
CA THR A 163 4.03 -26.59 -5.51
C THR A 163 5.21 -25.80 -4.95
N LEU A 164 5.07 -25.35 -3.71
CA LEU A 164 6.19 -24.72 -2.96
C LEU A 164 6.97 -25.79 -2.24
N LYS A 165 8.30 -25.82 -2.45
CA LYS A 165 9.21 -26.73 -1.77
C LYS A 165 10.57 -26.06 -1.57
N ARG A 166 11.32 -26.56 -0.60
CA ARG A 166 12.75 -26.25 -0.53
C ARG A 166 13.51 -27.18 -1.45
N VAL A 167 14.30 -26.58 -2.35
CA VAL A 167 15.02 -27.32 -3.40
C VAL A 167 16.44 -27.63 -2.96
N TYR A 168 16.84 -28.90 -3.09
CA TYR A 168 18.21 -29.33 -2.87
C TYR A 168 18.73 -30.08 -4.09
N PHE A 169 19.97 -29.82 -4.44
CA PHE A 169 20.66 -30.47 -5.56
C PHE A 169 21.69 -31.46 -5.02
N GLY A 170 21.53 -32.74 -5.37
CA GLY A 170 22.57 -33.76 -5.26
C GLY A 170 23.35 -33.89 -6.57
N ASP A 171 24.26 -34.83 -6.65
CA ASP A 171 25.13 -35.05 -7.82
C ASP A 171 24.28 -35.45 -9.05
N ASP A 172 23.34 -36.37 -8.86
CA ASP A 172 22.50 -36.98 -9.90
C ASP A 172 20.99 -36.82 -9.67
N TYR A 173 20.57 -36.04 -8.67
CA TYR A 173 19.17 -35.84 -8.33
C TYR A 173 18.84 -34.42 -7.91
N VAL A 174 17.55 -34.09 -7.96
CA VAL A 174 16.94 -32.91 -7.33
C VAL A 174 16.00 -33.40 -6.25
N GLU A 175 16.12 -32.86 -5.05
CA GLU A 175 15.24 -33.15 -3.92
C GLU A 175 14.35 -31.95 -3.64
N LEU A 176 13.05 -32.18 -3.58
CA LEU A 176 12.04 -31.20 -3.21
C LEU A 176 11.52 -31.55 -1.81
N LYS A 177 11.98 -30.75 -0.85
CA LYS A 177 11.71 -30.99 0.56
C LYS A 177 10.58 -30.08 1.07
N PRO A 178 9.52 -30.64 1.64
CA PRO A 178 8.51 -29.87 2.37
C PRO A 178 9.09 -29.36 3.70
N GLU A 179 8.65 -28.24 4.16
CA GLU A 179 8.92 -27.69 5.51
C GLU A 179 7.83 -28.11 6.51
N ASN A 180 7.37 -29.35 6.37
CA ASN A 180 6.47 -30.03 7.30
C ASN A 180 6.86 -31.51 7.29
N PRO A 181 7.29 -32.09 8.43
CA PRO A 181 7.77 -33.46 8.51
C PRO A 181 6.68 -34.53 8.24
N THR A 182 5.40 -34.15 8.23
CA THR A 182 4.30 -35.06 7.89
C THR A 182 4.20 -35.31 6.40
N HIS A 183 4.85 -34.48 5.57
CA HIS A 183 4.87 -34.63 4.11
C HIS A 183 6.15 -35.35 3.64
N LYS A 184 6.01 -36.11 2.55
CA LYS A 184 7.14 -36.84 1.97
C LYS A 184 8.05 -35.94 1.14
N ILE A 185 9.35 -36.20 1.22
CA ILE A 185 10.36 -35.66 0.33
C ILE A 185 10.19 -36.30 -1.05
N LEU A 186 10.26 -35.49 -2.11
CA LEU A 186 10.22 -35.95 -3.49
C LEU A 186 11.62 -35.86 -4.09
N ARG A 187 12.05 -36.92 -4.79
CA ARG A 187 13.35 -36.95 -5.49
C ARG A 187 13.14 -37.25 -6.95
N PHE A 188 13.85 -36.53 -7.79
CA PHE A 188 13.84 -36.68 -9.25
C PHE A 188 15.28 -36.81 -9.72
N SER A 189 15.54 -37.83 -10.57
CA SER A 189 16.87 -37.99 -11.18
C SER A 189 17.11 -36.85 -12.19
N LYS A 190 18.33 -36.34 -12.25
CA LYS A 190 18.78 -35.48 -13.33
C LYS A 190 18.96 -36.36 -14.56
N THR A 191 18.21 -36.12 -15.60
CA THR A 191 18.37 -36.77 -16.92
C THR A 191 19.38 -36.03 -17.77
#